data_7d5ecdf402faacdc440e654c81b3869f
#
_entry.id   7d5ecdf402faacdc440e654c81b3869f
#
_cell.length_a   1.000
_cell.length_b   1.000
_cell.length_c   1.000
_cell.angle_alpha   90.00
_cell.angle_beta   90.00
_cell.angle_gamma   90.00
#
_symmetry.space_group_name_H-M   'P 1'
#
loop_
_entity.id
_entity.type
_entity.pdbx_description
1 polymer ?
#
loop_
_entity_poly.entity_id
_entity_poly.type
_entity_poly.pdbx_seq_one_letter_code
_entity_poly.pdbx_strand_id
1 'polypeptide(L)'
;MKKAKETFLLKLKKDKLKKNIIDTFAAVDQERFFDPFFKKKFYTEEVIPIGKGESGDPPFVLAKMLQYAAIGKKSRVLEIGTGTGYSTSLISHLADEVFTIDYEEEFAVSAKERLKKLKIGNVRFFCGDGTAIQQPLMPFDVIMIFAACYYRPLNLLKILKRDGVMVF
;
A
#
# COMPACT_ATOMS: atom_id res chain seq x y z
N MET A 1 10.37 18.68 6.66
CA MET A 1 9.72 17.63 5.87
C MET A 1 10.13 17.67 4.41
N LYS A 2 10.04 18.77 3.68
CA LYS A 2 10.48 18.88 2.28
C LYS A 2 11.89 18.29 2.04
N LYS A 3 12.88 18.68 2.81
CA LYS A 3 14.26 18.16 2.74
C LYS A 3 14.35 16.64 2.97
N ALA A 4 13.59 16.10 3.93
CA ALA A 4 13.58 14.65 4.19
C ALA A 4 13.00 13.88 3.00
N LYS A 5 11.89 14.34 2.41
CA LYS A 5 11.31 13.77 1.21
C LYS A 5 12.27 13.84 0.02
N GLU A 6 12.93 14.96 -0.20
CA GLU A 6 13.94 15.13 -1.26
C GLU A 6 15.10 14.14 -1.10
N THR A 7 15.64 14.00 0.12
CA THR A 7 16.70 13.02 0.43
C THR A 7 16.24 11.60 0.16
N PHE A 8 15.01 11.25 0.57
CA PHE A 8 14.43 9.95 0.31
C PHE A 8 14.28 9.67 -1.20
N LEU A 9 13.77 10.62 -1.98
CA LEU A 9 13.63 10.46 -3.43
C LEU A 9 14.99 10.30 -4.13
N LEU A 10 16.03 11.00 -3.65
CA LEU A 10 17.40 10.80 -4.14
C LEU A 10 17.90 9.39 -3.83
N LYS A 11 17.60 8.84 -2.63
CA LYS A 11 17.91 7.45 -2.29
C LYS A 11 17.26 6.47 -3.27
N LEU A 12 15.95 6.65 -3.56
CA LEU A 12 15.25 5.80 -4.52
C LEU A 12 15.92 5.81 -5.92
N LYS A 13 16.35 6.99 -6.37
CA LYS A 13 17.11 7.14 -7.64
C LYS A 13 18.45 6.40 -7.61
N LYS A 14 19.23 6.58 -6.52
CA LYS A 14 20.51 5.91 -6.32
C LYS A 14 20.36 4.39 -6.34
N ASP A 15 19.29 3.87 -5.75
CA ASP A 15 18.97 2.44 -5.71
C ASP A 15 18.28 1.95 -7.00
N LYS A 16 18.26 2.76 -8.05
CA LYS A 16 17.76 2.43 -9.40
C LYS A 16 16.31 1.94 -9.43
N LEU A 17 15.45 2.48 -8.56
CA LEU A 17 14.03 2.21 -8.65
C LEU A 17 13.44 2.80 -9.95
N LYS A 18 12.39 2.15 -10.46
CA LYS A 18 11.70 2.59 -11.68
C LYS A 18 11.15 4.01 -11.51
N LYS A 19 11.18 4.79 -12.58
CA LYS A 19 10.74 6.19 -12.59
C LYS A 19 9.30 6.35 -12.08
N ASN A 20 8.37 5.48 -12.51
CA ASN A 20 6.98 5.54 -12.07
C ASN A 20 6.83 5.35 -10.55
N ILE A 21 7.66 4.53 -9.90
CA ILE A 21 7.69 4.38 -8.44
C ILE A 21 8.14 5.68 -7.80
N ILE A 22 9.26 6.25 -8.27
CA ILE A 22 9.81 7.50 -7.74
C ILE A 22 8.78 8.64 -7.88
N ASP A 23 8.15 8.76 -9.05
CA ASP A 23 7.10 9.77 -9.33
C ASP A 23 5.90 9.60 -8.38
N THR A 24 5.50 8.35 -8.08
CA THR A 24 4.42 8.05 -7.13
C THR A 24 4.75 8.56 -5.73
N PHE A 25 5.96 8.26 -5.21
CA PHE A 25 6.39 8.79 -3.92
C PHE A 25 6.57 10.31 -3.92
N ALA A 26 6.90 10.90 -5.05
CA ALA A 26 6.94 12.36 -5.18
C ALA A 26 5.54 13.00 -5.08
N ALA A 27 4.51 12.31 -5.61
CA ALA A 27 3.12 12.78 -5.60
C ALA A 27 2.39 12.57 -4.26
N VAL A 28 2.75 11.52 -3.50
CA VAL A 28 2.07 11.15 -2.26
C VAL A 28 2.89 11.56 -1.04
N ASP A 29 2.33 12.44 -0.20
CA ASP A 29 2.98 12.93 1.02
C ASP A 29 2.61 12.05 2.21
N GLN A 30 3.61 11.52 2.94
CA GLN A 30 3.40 10.76 4.19
C GLN A 30 2.63 11.55 5.23
N GLU A 31 2.86 12.86 5.30
CA GLU A 31 2.26 13.77 6.26
C GLU A 31 0.72 13.79 6.22
N ARG A 32 0.14 13.32 5.13
CA ARG A 32 -1.31 13.23 4.97
C ARG A 32 -1.91 11.97 5.58
N PHE A 33 -1.08 10.99 5.95
CA PHE A 33 -1.51 9.65 6.37
C PHE A 33 -1.13 9.31 7.80
N PHE A 34 -0.13 9.96 8.37
CA PHE A 34 0.39 9.65 9.70
C PHE A 34 0.26 10.84 10.64
N ASP A 35 0.20 10.53 11.95
CA ASP A 35 0.14 11.55 12.98
C ASP A 35 1.39 12.44 12.94
N PRO A 36 1.23 13.79 12.92
CA PRO A 36 2.34 14.75 12.94
C PRO A 36 3.29 14.60 14.13
N PHE A 37 2.86 13.95 15.22
CA PHE A 37 3.72 13.60 16.35
C PHE A 37 4.95 12.80 15.90
N PHE A 38 4.78 11.91 14.91
CA PHE A 38 5.84 11.07 14.36
C PHE A 38 6.62 11.70 13.20
N LYS A 39 6.49 13.01 12.96
CA LYS A 39 7.11 13.69 11.80
C LYS A 39 8.63 13.46 11.64
N LYS A 40 9.35 13.16 12.74
CA LYS A 40 10.79 12.84 12.69
C LYS A 40 11.07 11.50 12.02
N LYS A 41 10.09 10.58 11.99
CA LYS A 41 10.19 9.27 11.35
C LYS A 41 9.76 9.27 9.87
N PHE A 42 9.16 10.37 9.38
CA PHE A 42 8.73 10.45 7.99
C PHE A 42 9.92 10.37 7.05
N TYR A 43 9.78 9.55 6.00
CA TYR A 43 10.81 9.30 4.99
C TYR A 43 12.09 8.67 5.54
N THR A 44 12.03 7.99 6.69
CA THR A 44 13.14 7.24 7.30
C THR A 44 12.94 5.72 7.16
N GLU A 45 13.86 4.94 7.72
CA GLU A 45 13.77 3.47 7.81
C GLU A 45 12.94 3.00 9.04
N GLU A 46 12.39 3.92 9.81
CA GLU A 46 11.64 3.58 11.00
C GLU A 46 10.17 3.30 10.69
N VAL A 47 9.59 2.34 11.41
CA VAL A 47 8.15 2.11 11.41
C VAL A 47 7.42 3.24 12.14
N ILE A 48 6.21 3.56 11.71
CA ILE A 48 5.38 4.60 12.33
C ILE A 48 4.17 3.93 12.97
N PRO A 49 4.00 4.01 14.30
CA PRO A 49 2.80 3.48 14.96
C PRO A 49 1.52 4.12 14.38
N ILE A 50 0.50 3.30 14.16
CA ILE A 50 -0.79 3.74 13.59
C ILE A 50 -1.97 3.47 14.52
N GLY A 51 -1.73 2.92 15.70
CA GLY A 51 -2.74 2.51 16.67
C GLY A 51 -2.95 1.00 16.68
N LYS A 52 -3.72 0.51 17.65
CA LYS A 52 -4.09 -0.92 17.81
C LYS A 52 -2.92 -1.91 17.83
N GLY A 53 -1.74 -1.46 18.21
CA GLY A 53 -0.52 -2.28 18.17
C GLY A 53 0.12 -2.38 16.78
N GLU A 54 -0.50 -1.79 15.75
CA GLU A 54 -0.05 -1.85 14.37
C GLU A 54 0.88 -0.68 14.00
N SER A 55 1.65 -0.86 12.93
CA SER A 55 2.58 0.15 12.41
C SER A 55 2.54 0.21 10.88
N GLY A 56 2.77 1.41 10.36
CA GLY A 56 3.01 1.61 8.92
C GLY A 56 4.45 1.29 8.55
N ASP A 57 4.63 0.63 7.42
CA ASP A 57 5.93 0.24 6.91
C ASP A 57 6.82 1.43 6.53
N PRO A 58 8.15 1.29 6.65
CA PRO A 58 9.09 2.27 6.14
C PRO A 58 8.90 2.51 4.64
N PRO A 59 8.93 3.75 4.16
CA PRO A 59 8.64 4.07 2.76
C PRO A 59 9.60 3.40 1.78
N PHE A 60 10.83 3.09 2.20
CA PHE A 60 11.77 2.37 1.36
C PHE A 60 11.39 0.90 1.15
N VAL A 61 10.85 0.25 2.19
CA VAL A 61 10.30 -1.11 2.09
C VAL A 61 9.13 -1.13 1.11
N LEU A 62 8.18 -0.19 1.26
CA LEU A 62 7.05 -0.03 0.34
C LEU A 62 7.52 0.18 -1.11
N ALA A 63 8.56 1.01 -1.31
CA ALA A 63 9.09 1.26 -2.64
C ALA A 63 9.67 0.00 -3.29
N LYS A 64 10.37 -0.84 -2.53
CA LYS A 64 10.87 -2.14 -3.01
C LYS A 64 9.74 -3.11 -3.31
N MET A 65 8.76 -3.23 -2.43
CA MET A 65 7.58 -4.08 -2.66
C MET A 65 6.83 -3.68 -3.93
N LEU A 66 6.56 -2.38 -4.14
CA LEU A 66 5.93 -1.86 -5.35
C LEU A 66 6.75 -2.13 -6.61
N GLN A 67 8.07 -2.08 -6.53
CA GLN A 67 8.95 -2.41 -7.66
C GLN A 67 8.90 -3.89 -8.03
N TYR A 68 8.88 -4.80 -7.04
CA TYR A 68 8.72 -6.23 -7.26
C TYR A 68 7.33 -6.60 -7.76
N ALA A 69 6.30 -5.92 -7.26
CA ALA A 69 4.91 -6.10 -7.68
C ALA A 69 4.70 -5.74 -9.18
N ALA A 70 5.56 -4.90 -9.76
CA ALA A 70 5.53 -4.52 -11.17
C ALA A 70 4.15 -4.05 -11.66
N ILE A 71 3.42 -3.30 -10.82
CA ILE A 71 2.06 -2.82 -11.09
C ILE A 71 2.03 -2.00 -12.37
N GLY A 72 1.12 -2.36 -13.29
CA GLY A 72 0.87 -1.64 -14.54
C GLY A 72 -0.43 -0.82 -14.49
N LYS A 73 -0.57 0.14 -15.40
CA LYS A 73 -1.73 1.05 -15.47
C LYS A 73 -3.09 0.36 -15.71
N LYS A 74 -3.08 -0.91 -16.11
CA LYS A 74 -4.29 -1.74 -16.29
C LYS A 74 -4.42 -2.82 -15.22
N SER A 75 -3.53 -2.82 -14.22
CA SER A 75 -3.54 -3.83 -13.17
C SER A 75 -4.70 -3.62 -12.22
N ARG A 76 -5.37 -4.72 -11.85
CA ARG A 76 -6.25 -4.84 -10.71
C ARG A 76 -5.43 -5.37 -9.53
N VAL A 77 -5.39 -4.64 -8.45
CA VAL A 77 -4.57 -4.96 -7.28
C VAL A 77 -5.44 -5.26 -6.08
N LEU A 78 -5.15 -6.35 -5.38
CA LEU A 78 -5.65 -6.61 -4.04
C LEU A 78 -4.58 -6.21 -3.03
N GLU A 79 -4.94 -5.38 -2.08
CA GLU A 79 -4.15 -5.03 -0.91
C GLU A 79 -4.76 -5.65 0.34
N ILE A 80 -3.95 -6.30 1.15
CA ILE A 80 -4.32 -6.81 2.48
C ILE A 80 -3.53 -6.05 3.54
N GLY A 81 -4.23 -5.35 4.41
CA GLY A 81 -3.68 -4.39 5.36
C GLY A 81 -3.74 -2.96 4.81
N THR A 82 -4.91 -2.32 4.92
CA THR A 82 -5.13 -0.92 4.50
C THR A 82 -4.41 0.07 5.41
N GLY A 83 -4.46 -0.16 6.73
CA GLY A 83 -3.88 0.70 7.74
C GLY A 83 -4.31 2.16 7.59
N THR A 84 -3.35 3.07 7.47
CA THR A 84 -3.62 4.49 7.25
C THR A 84 -4.09 4.83 5.83
N GLY A 85 -4.00 3.89 4.88
CA GLY A 85 -4.25 4.12 3.45
C GLY A 85 -3.04 4.71 2.70
N TYR A 86 -1.86 4.80 3.32
CA TYR A 86 -0.67 5.32 2.64
C TYR A 86 -0.22 4.41 1.50
N SER A 87 -0.04 3.11 1.75
CA SER A 87 0.25 2.10 0.72
C SER A 87 -0.84 2.04 -0.33
N THR A 88 -2.12 2.06 0.10
CA THR A 88 -3.29 2.12 -0.80
C THR A 88 -3.20 3.31 -1.77
N SER A 89 -2.84 4.50 -1.25
CA SER A 89 -2.66 5.69 -2.09
C SER A 89 -1.52 5.52 -3.09
N LEU A 90 -0.38 4.94 -2.70
CA LEU A 90 0.73 4.67 -3.61
C LEU A 90 0.31 3.70 -4.71
N ILE A 91 -0.36 2.60 -4.35
CA ILE A 91 -0.86 1.60 -5.31
C ILE A 91 -1.86 2.22 -6.28
N SER A 92 -2.77 3.08 -5.80
CA SER A 92 -3.79 3.73 -6.62
C SER A 92 -3.22 4.61 -7.74
N HIS A 93 -2.04 5.17 -7.55
CA HIS A 93 -1.34 5.94 -8.58
C HIS A 93 -0.73 5.07 -9.68
N LEU A 94 -0.54 3.77 -9.43
CA LEU A 94 0.10 2.82 -10.34
C LEU A 94 -0.91 1.93 -11.06
N ALA A 95 -2.00 1.56 -10.38
CA ALA A 95 -3.01 0.59 -10.81
C ALA A 95 -4.20 1.24 -11.52
N ASP A 96 -5.00 0.42 -12.19
CA ASP A 96 -6.33 0.77 -12.69
C ASP A 96 -7.35 0.78 -11.55
N GLU A 97 -7.42 -0.30 -10.81
CA GLU A 97 -8.36 -0.50 -9.71
C GLU A 97 -7.67 -1.17 -8.51
N VAL A 98 -7.94 -0.66 -7.31
CA VAL A 98 -7.42 -1.21 -6.05
C VAL A 98 -8.57 -1.71 -5.19
N PHE A 99 -8.45 -2.93 -4.71
CA PHE A 99 -9.29 -3.52 -3.69
C PHE A 99 -8.45 -3.61 -2.42
N THR A 100 -8.85 -2.93 -1.37
CA THR A 100 -8.12 -2.97 -0.10
C THR A 100 -8.99 -3.53 0.99
N ILE A 101 -8.44 -4.41 1.80
CA ILE A 101 -9.13 -5.03 2.92
C ILE A 101 -8.31 -4.87 4.20
N ASP A 102 -8.97 -4.51 5.29
CA ASP A 102 -8.39 -4.46 6.61
C ASP A 102 -9.24 -5.24 7.60
N TYR A 103 -8.59 -5.90 8.54
CA TYR A 103 -9.28 -6.60 9.62
C TYR A 103 -9.96 -5.60 10.58
N GLU A 104 -9.30 -4.47 10.81
CA GLU A 104 -9.79 -3.40 11.67
C GLU A 104 -10.69 -2.43 10.89
N GLU A 105 -12.00 -2.43 11.19
CA GLU A 105 -12.97 -1.55 10.54
C GLU A 105 -12.60 -0.07 10.62
N GLU A 106 -12.05 0.35 11.76
CA GLU A 106 -11.60 1.73 11.99
C GLU A 106 -10.55 2.18 10.96
N PHE A 107 -9.60 1.29 10.61
CA PHE A 107 -8.62 1.58 9.57
C PHE A 107 -9.27 1.68 8.19
N ALA A 108 -10.13 0.71 7.84
CA ALA A 108 -10.82 0.73 6.55
C ALA A 108 -11.66 2.01 6.35
N VAL A 109 -12.41 2.41 7.39
CA VAL A 109 -13.26 3.62 7.37
C VAL A 109 -12.40 4.88 7.29
N SER A 110 -11.41 5.03 8.18
CA SER A 110 -10.58 6.24 8.23
C SER A 110 -9.75 6.44 6.96
N ALA A 111 -9.20 5.34 6.40
CA ALA A 111 -8.48 5.37 5.13
C ALA A 111 -9.41 5.78 3.98
N LYS A 112 -10.62 5.21 3.90
CA LYS A 112 -11.63 5.57 2.89
C LYS A 112 -11.95 7.06 2.90
N GLU A 113 -12.21 7.64 4.07
CA GLU A 113 -12.47 9.07 4.22
C GLU A 113 -11.27 9.92 3.80
N ARG A 114 -10.06 9.50 4.17
CA ARG A 114 -8.81 10.19 3.82
C ARG A 114 -8.59 10.19 2.31
N LEU A 115 -8.72 9.04 1.66
CA LEU A 115 -8.53 8.94 0.21
C LEU A 115 -9.60 9.71 -0.56
N LYS A 116 -10.84 9.73 -0.06
CA LYS A 116 -11.92 10.57 -0.62
C LYS A 116 -11.57 12.06 -0.57
N LYS A 117 -11.03 12.55 0.56
CA LYS A 117 -10.55 13.96 0.69
C LYS A 117 -9.39 14.25 -0.27
N LEU A 118 -8.58 13.25 -0.59
CA LEU A 118 -7.48 13.34 -1.56
C LEU A 118 -7.93 13.15 -3.02
N LYS A 119 -9.25 12.98 -3.26
CA LYS A 119 -9.85 12.75 -4.59
C LYS A 119 -9.32 11.50 -5.30
N ILE A 120 -8.94 10.48 -4.54
CA ILE A 120 -8.55 9.16 -5.05
C ILE A 120 -9.83 8.32 -5.15
N GLY A 121 -10.21 7.94 -6.37
CA GLY A 121 -11.53 7.32 -6.65
C GLY A 121 -11.48 5.89 -7.16
N ASN A 122 -10.30 5.35 -7.48
CA ASN A 122 -10.14 4.00 -8.03
C ASN A 122 -9.88 2.93 -6.96
N VAL A 123 -10.36 3.15 -5.72
CA VAL A 123 -10.14 2.26 -4.57
C VAL A 123 -11.49 1.78 -4.02
N ARG A 124 -11.61 0.48 -3.79
CA ARG A 124 -12.72 -0.17 -3.10
C ARG A 124 -12.25 -0.70 -1.76
N PHE A 125 -12.96 -0.34 -0.70
CA PHE A 125 -12.61 -0.69 0.69
C PHE A 125 -13.51 -1.79 1.22
N PHE A 126 -12.89 -2.76 1.89
CA PHE A 126 -13.54 -3.86 2.56
C PHE A 126 -13.03 -3.99 3.99
N CYS A 127 -13.86 -4.56 4.87
CA CYS A 127 -13.47 -4.92 6.22
C CYS A 127 -13.62 -6.44 6.39
N GLY A 128 -12.61 -7.06 7.01
CA GLY A 128 -12.61 -8.50 7.30
C GLY A 128 -11.25 -9.15 7.15
N ASP A 129 -11.25 -10.49 7.24
CA ASP A 129 -10.05 -11.29 7.07
C ASP A 129 -9.66 -11.38 5.60
N GLY A 130 -8.57 -10.67 5.24
CA GLY A 130 -8.04 -10.67 3.89
C GLY A 130 -7.50 -12.02 3.41
N THR A 131 -7.25 -12.97 4.32
CA THR A 131 -6.85 -14.34 3.94
C THR A 131 -8.05 -15.24 3.66
N ALA A 132 -9.24 -14.89 4.12
CA ALA A 132 -10.47 -15.66 4.00
C ALA A 132 -11.41 -15.15 2.89
N ILE A 133 -10.90 -14.40 1.92
CA ILE A 133 -11.71 -13.86 0.82
C ILE A 133 -12.40 -14.99 0.07
N GLN A 134 -13.73 -15.05 0.20
CA GLN A 134 -14.58 -16.00 -0.53
C GLN A 134 -15.06 -15.37 -1.83
N GLN A 135 -15.04 -16.19 -2.89
CA GLN A 135 -15.48 -15.87 -4.25
C GLN A 135 -16.87 -15.18 -4.31
N PRO A 136 -17.16 -14.31 -5.33
CA PRO A 136 -16.46 -14.25 -6.61
C PRO A 136 -15.77 -12.89 -6.86
N LEU A 137 -14.60 -12.65 -6.34
CA LEU A 137 -13.78 -11.57 -6.85
C LEU A 137 -13.09 -12.04 -8.13
N MET A 138 -13.15 -11.21 -9.17
CA MET A 138 -12.42 -11.48 -10.42
C MET A 138 -10.91 -11.55 -10.14
N PRO A 139 -10.14 -12.38 -10.89
CA PRO A 139 -8.73 -12.56 -10.62
C PRO A 139 -7.94 -11.25 -10.65
N PHE A 140 -6.98 -11.13 -9.72
CA PHE A 140 -6.09 -9.97 -9.59
C PHE A 140 -4.80 -10.16 -10.38
N ASP A 141 -4.27 -9.06 -10.92
CA ASP A 141 -2.94 -9.05 -11.53
C ASP A 141 -1.85 -9.06 -10.45
N VAL A 142 -2.12 -8.38 -9.33
CA VAL A 142 -1.19 -8.27 -8.21
C VAL A 142 -1.93 -8.42 -6.88
N ILE A 143 -1.31 -9.13 -5.94
CA ILE A 143 -1.73 -9.17 -4.53
C ILE A 143 -0.57 -8.64 -3.70
N MET A 144 -0.82 -7.62 -2.89
CA MET A 144 0.14 -7.05 -1.94
C MET A 144 -0.35 -7.25 -0.51
N ILE A 145 0.50 -7.77 0.37
CA ILE A 145 0.16 -8.05 1.75
C ILE A 145 1.09 -7.26 2.66
N PHE A 146 0.52 -6.34 3.42
CA PHE A 146 1.20 -5.51 4.42
C PHE A 146 0.85 -5.92 5.85
N ALA A 147 -0.12 -6.84 6.00
CA ALA A 147 -0.47 -7.43 7.29
C ALA A 147 0.43 -8.62 7.62
N ALA A 148 0.68 -8.86 8.92
CA ALA A 148 1.41 -10.04 9.36
C ALA A 148 0.63 -11.33 9.00
N CYS A 149 1.31 -12.30 8.39
CA CYS A 149 0.77 -13.61 8.07
C CYS A 149 1.49 -14.69 8.88
N TYR A 150 0.75 -15.44 9.70
CA TYR A 150 1.31 -16.60 10.42
C TYR A 150 1.69 -17.75 9.47
N TYR A 151 0.98 -17.88 8.34
CA TYR A 151 1.18 -18.92 7.35
C TYR A 151 1.23 -18.32 5.96
N ARG A 152 1.85 -19.03 5.02
CA ARG A 152 1.81 -18.64 3.61
C ARG A 152 0.35 -18.60 3.12
N PRO A 153 -0.13 -17.48 2.58
CA PRO A 153 -1.54 -17.31 2.19
C PRO A 153 -1.82 -17.98 0.82
N LEU A 154 -1.61 -19.30 0.72
CA LEU A 154 -1.72 -20.05 -0.53
C LEU A 154 -3.12 -20.04 -1.13
N ASN A 155 -4.15 -19.84 -0.31
CA ASN A 155 -5.53 -19.68 -0.75
C ASN A 155 -5.73 -18.46 -1.66
N LEU A 156 -4.94 -17.41 -1.48
CA LEU A 156 -4.98 -16.21 -2.33
C LEU A 156 -4.48 -16.48 -3.76
N LEU A 157 -3.69 -17.54 -3.97
CA LEU A 157 -3.29 -17.95 -5.31
C LEU A 157 -4.49 -18.32 -6.21
N LYS A 158 -5.63 -18.71 -5.62
CA LYS A 158 -6.86 -19.04 -6.36
C LYS A 158 -7.53 -17.81 -7.00
N ILE A 159 -7.24 -16.63 -6.48
CA ILE A 159 -7.76 -15.34 -6.96
C ILE A 159 -6.69 -14.49 -7.66
N LEU A 160 -5.48 -15.03 -7.79
CA LEU A 160 -4.40 -14.43 -8.58
C LEU A 160 -4.47 -14.95 -10.02
N LYS A 161 -4.24 -14.09 -11.00
CA LYS A 161 -4.11 -14.49 -12.41
C LYS A 161 -2.92 -15.43 -12.60
N ARG A 162 -2.92 -16.22 -13.68
CA ARG A 162 -1.86 -17.18 -13.99
C ARG A 162 -0.46 -16.58 -13.97
N ASP A 163 -0.30 -15.37 -14.52
CA ASP A 163 0.96 -14.65 -14.56
C ASP A 163 0.99 -13.48 -13.55
N GLY A 164 0.14 -13.56 -12.53
CA GLY A 164 0.03 -12.55 -11.48
C GLY A 164 1.16 -12.63 -10.48
N VAL A 165 1.38 -11.54 -9.76
CA VAL A 165 2.45 -11.41 -8.77
C VAL A 165 1.86 -11.24 -7.37
N MET A 166 2.37 -11.99 -6.39
CA MET A 166 2.07 -11.79 -4.99
C MET A 166 3.35 -11.35 -4.26
N VAL A 167 3.25 -10.25 -3.50
CA VAL A 167 4.33 -9.68 -2.69
C VAL A 167 3.87 -9.60 -1.23
N PHE A 168 4.70 -10.13 -0.31
CA PHE A 168 4.42 -10.13 1.13
C PHE A 168 5.72 -10.22 1.95
#